data_afe7a91b3df050fce29e30be87842c37
#
_entry.id   afe7a91b3df050fce29e30be87842c37
#
_cell.length_a   1.000
_cell.length_b   1.000
_cell.length_c   1.000
_cell.angle_alpha   90.00
_cell.angle_beta   90.00
_cell.angle_gamma   90.00
#
_symmetry.space_group_name_H-M   'P 1'
#
loop_
_entity.id
_entity.type
_entity.pdbx_description
1 polymer ?
#
loop_
_entity_poly.entity_id
_entity_poly.type
_entity_poly.pdbx_seq_one_letter_code
_entity_poly.pdbx_strand_id
1 'polypeptide(L)'
;MKSSPNLLSTSISKVGLEVMPKMAKPIPLTDDQTLCGNLDIQINSEGLWLYRGSPIGRKEIVNLFASVLSMDENGRYWLTTPTEKGEIFVEDVPFQAIEMDVLYQNEEQVLSFRTNINEVIIADIDHPIRIETNPETGEPSPYIMVRDRLEARLTRTVFYQLVDLGVEMTVKIEQGKDIINEQVFGVWSSKKFFHIGKLTQQN
;
A
#
# COMPACT_ATOMS: atom_id res chain seq x y z
N MET A 1 43.76 -42.11 11.37
CA MET A 1 42.65 -41.81 12.31
C MET A 1 42.52 -40.30 12.41
N LYS A 2 41.61 -39.68 11.67
CA LYS A 2 41.23 -38.27 11.80
C LYS A 2 39.73 -38.18 11.59
N SER A 3 39.03 -37.93 12.70
CA SER A 3 37.58 -37.76 12.76
C SER A 3 37.20 -36.40 12.20
N SER A 4 36.31 -36.37 11.22
CA SER A 4 35.66 -35.15 10.72
C SER A 4 34.52 -34.77 11.66
N PRO A 5 34.29 -33.47 11.92
CA PRO A 5 33.13 -33.04 12.69
C PRO A 5 31.90 -32.93 11.78
N ASN A 6 30.82 -33.46 12.35
CA ASN A 6 29.48 -33.53 11.81
C ASN A 6 28.88 -32.10 11.69
N LEU A 7 28.54 -31.69 10.48
CA LEU A 7 27.79 -30.46 10.22
C LEU A 7 26.31 -30.72 10.53
N LEU A 8 25.85 -30.16 11.65
CA LEU A 8 24.44 -30.06 11.99
C LEU A 8 23.71 -29.19 10.96
N SER A 9 22.94 -29.84 10.09
CA SER A 9 21.98 -29.16 9.24
C SER A 9 20.82 -28.65 10.09
N THR A 10 20.85 -27.36 10.37
CA THR A 10 19.70 -26.69 11.00
C THR A 10 18.60 -26.59 9.96
N SER A 11 17.58 -27.42 10.12
CA SER A 11 16.33 -27.34 9.36
C SER A 11 15.64 -26.04 9.71
N ILE A 12 15.66 -25.07 8.78
CA ILE A 12 14.81 -23.89 8.85
C ILE A 12 13.38 -24.38 8.63
N SER A 13 12.62 -24.37 9.70
CA SER A 13 11.17 -24.63 9.68
C SER A 13 10.53 -23.68 8.69
N LYS A 14 9.85 -24.23 7.68
CA LYS A 14 8.91 -23.52 6.84
C LYS A 14 7.86 -22.88 7.76
N VAL A 15 8.00 -21.59 8.03
CA VAL A 15 6.89 -20.78 8.52
C VAL A 15 5.89 -20.76 7.36
N GLY A 16 4.80 -21.50 7.55
CA GLY A 16 3.73 -21.55 6.57
C GLY A 16 3.18 -20.14 6.34
N LEU A 17 3.29 -19.68 5.10
CA LEU A 17 2.49 -18.58 4.62
C LEU A 17 1.04 -19.11 4.61
N GLU A 18 0.32 -18.97 5.72
CA GLU A 18 -1.13 -19.07 5.69
C GLU A 18 -1.63 -17.96 4.79
N VAL A 19 -2.02 -18.34 3.59
CA VAL A 19 -2.71 -17.48 2.64
C VAL A 19 -4.01 -17.08 3.32
N MET A 20 -4.04 -15.85 3.88
CA MET A 20 -5.27 -15.27 4.37
C MET A 20 -6.32 -15.31 3.25
N PRO A 21 -7.59 -15.63 3.56
CA PRO A 21 -8.63 -15.71 2.56
C PRO A 21 -8.69 -14.38 1.80
N LYS A 22 -8.58 -14.47 0.48
CA LYS A 22 -8.72 -13.36 -0.45
C LYS A 22 -10.00 -12.61 -0.07
N MET A 23 -9.87 -11.37 0.44
CA MET A 23 -11.04 -10.56 0.82
C MET A 23 -11.97 -10.47 -0.37
N ALA A 24 -13.26 -10.66 -0.12
CA ALA A 24 -14.29 -10.70 -1.15
C ALA A 24 -14.26 -9.41 -1.97
N LYS A 25 -14.36 -9.54 -3.30
CA LYS A 25 -14.52 -8.40 -4.20
C LYS A 25 -15.68 -7.52 -3.74
N PRO A 26 -15.61 -6.18 -3.92
CA PRO A 26 -16.72 -5.30 -3.63
C PRO A 26 -18.00 -5.82 -4.26
N ILE A 27 -19.05 -5.97 -3.48
CA ILE A 27 -20.34 -6.45 -3.97
C ILE A 27 -20.93 -5.32 -4.82
N PRO A 28 -21.22 -5.55 -6.13
CA PRO A 28 -21.87 -4.53 -6.95
C PRO A 28 -23.25 -4.18 -6.38
N LEU A 29 -23.62 -2.89 -6.51
CA LEU A 29 -24.96 -2.42 -6.11
C LEU A 29 -26.04 -3.30 -6.73
N THR A 30 -26.89 -3.86 -5.90
CA THR A 30 -28.16 -4.47 -6.33
C THR A 30 -29.27 -3.45 -6.19
N ASP A 31 -30.33 -3.54 -7.01
CA ASP A 31 -31.47 -2.62 -7.00
C ASP A 31 -32.20 -2.54 -5.65
N ASP A 32 -31.88 -3.44 -4.71
CA ASP A 32 -32.49 -3.55 -3.38
C ASP A 32 -31.69 -2.85 -2.24
N GLN A 33 -30.57 -2.17 -2.53
CA GLN A 33 -29.79 -1.52 -1.49
C GLN A 33 -30.37 -0.16 -1.08
N THR A 34 -30.52 0.06 0.22
CA THR A 34 -30.93 1.34 0.79
C THR A 34 -29.73 2.30 0.84
N LEU A 35 -29.87 3.48 0.23
CA LEU A 35 -28.88 4.54 0.34
C LEU A 35 -29.09 5.30 1.64
N CYS A 36 -28.14 5.18 2.56
CA CYS A 36 -28.20 5.79 3.91
C CYS A 36 -27.69 7.24 3.96
N GLY A 37 -27.21 7.80 2.83
CA GLY A 37 -26.59 9.12 2.82
C GLY A 37 -25.21 9.13 3.49
N ASN A 38 -24.88 10.24 4.18
CA ASN A 38 -23.64 10.37 4.93
C ASN A 38 -23.75 9.65 6.29
N LEU A 39 -22.77 8.79 6.61
CA LEU A 39 -22.75 7.99 7.85
C LEU A 39 -22.09 8.71 9.04
N ASP A 40 -21.68 9.98 8.90
CA ASP A 40 -20.89 10.71 9.91
C ASP A 40 -19.57 9.97 10.30
N ILE A 41 -19.06 9.13 9.41
CA ILE A 41 -17.78 8.44 9.55
C ILE A 41 -16.74 9.18 8.75
N GLN A 42 -15.57 9.40 9.35
CA GLN A 42 -14.42 10.05 8.73
C GLN A 42 -13.16 9.23 8.96
N ILE A 43 -12.28 9.20 7.96
CA ILE A 43 -10.90 8.71 8.11
C ILE A 43 -9.99 9.93 7.90
N ASN A 44 -9.20 10.28 8.93
CA ASN A 44 -8.27 11.40 8.83
C ASN A 44 -6.98 11.01 8.08
N SER A 45 -6.11 11.98 7.83
CA SER A 45 -4.83 11.79 7.13
C SER A 45 -3.83 10.85 7.85
N GLU A 46 -4.06 10.56 9.13
CA GLU A 46 -3.29 9.58 9.90
C GLU A 46 -3.91 8.17 9.86
N GLY A 47 -4.97 7.95 9.06
CA GLY A 47 -5.67 6.67 8.97
C GLY A 47 -6.52 6.31 10.19
N LEU A 48 -6.85 7.31 11.03
CA LEU A 48 -7.70 7.13 12.20
C LEU A 48 -9.18 7.26 11.81
N TRP A 49 -9.96 6.25 12.17
CA TRP A 49 -11.40 6.23 11.94
C TRP A 49 -12.16 6.94 13.05
N LEU A 50 -13.00 7.88 12.66
CA LEU A 50 -13.79 8.72 13.55
C LEU A 50 -15.29 8.51 13.24
N TYR A 51 -16.12 8.49 14.28
CA TYR A 51 -17.57 8.56 14.16
C TYR A 51 -18.06 9.81 14.90
N ARG A 52 -18.72 10.73 14.19
CA ARG A 52 -19.14 12.04 14.72
C ARG A 52 -18.01 12.76 15.47
N GLY A 53 -16.81 12.75 14.88
CA GLY A 53 -15.62 13.38 15.44
C GLY A 53 -14.93 12.62 16.58
N SER A 54 -15.48 11.48 17.03
CA SER A 54 -14.89 10.67 18.11
C SER A 54 -14.20 9.43 17.55
N PRO A 55 -12.97 9.07 18.02
CA PRO A 55 -12.26 7.90 17.53
C PRO A 55 -13.03 6.58 17.76
N ILE A 56 -13.05 5.72 16.74
CA ILE A 56 -13.58 4.36 16.85
C ILE A 56 -12.48 3.48 17.46
N GLY A 57 -12.54 3.26 18.78
CA GLY A 57 -11.49 2.57 19.54
C GLY A 57 -11.44 1.05 19.37
N ARG A 58 -12.47 0.42 18.75
CA ARG A 58 -12.53 -1.04 18.56
C ARG A 58 -11.97 -1.42 17.20
N LYS A 59 -10.80 -2.05 17.18
CA LYS A 59 -10.14 -2.49 15.95
C LYS A 59 -11.00 -3.42 15.09
N GLU A 60 -11.79 -4.28 15.72
CA GLU A 60 -12.69 -5.20 15.04
C GLU A 60 -13.76 -4.46 14.22
N ILE A 61 -14.27 -3.34 14.73
CA ILE A 61 -15.23 -2.50 14.01
C ILE A 61 -14.55 -1.79 12.84
N VAL A 62 -13.35 -1.25 13.04
CA VAL A 62 -12.55 -0.62 11.98
C VAL A 62 -12.26 -1.63 10.88
N ASN A 63 -11.83 -2.83 11.22
CA ASN A 63 -11.55 -3.90 10.24
C ASN A 63 -12.82 -4.32 9.49
N LEU A 64 -13.97 -4.39 10.17
CA LEU A 64 -15.24 -4.69 9.52
C LEU A 64 -15.61 -3.58 8.52
N PHE A 65 -15.54 -2.31 8.90
CA PHE A 65 -15.80 -1.20 8.00
C PHE A 65 -14.81 -1.16 6.83
N ALA A 66 -13.53 -1.37 7.11
CA ALA A 66 -12.51 -1.46 6.08
C ALA A 66 -12.80 -2.58 5.06
N SER A 67 -13.35 -3.72 5.50
CA SER A 67 -13.68 -4.85 4.60
C SER A 67 -14.79 -4.55 3.61
N VAL A 68 -15.68 -3.60 3.93
CA VAL A 68 -16.80 -3.18 3.08
C VAL A 68 -16.59 -1.79 2.46
N LEU A 69 -15.38 -1.22 2.63
CA LEU A 69 -15.00 0.05 2.05
C LEU A 69 -14.76 -0.09 0.56
N SER A 70 -15.27 0.86 -0.20
CA SER A 70 -15.07 0.98 -1.64
C SER A 70 -14.97 2.44 -2.06
N MET A 71 -14.37 2.70 -3.23
CA MET A 71 -14.31 4.03 -3.84
C MET A 71 -15.03 3.99 -5.20
N ASP A 72 -15.91 4.96 -5.45
CA ASP A 72 -16.61 5.08 -6.74
C ASP A 72 -15.72 5.77 -7.80
N GLU A 73 -16.24 5.88 -9.03
CA GLU A 73 -15.51 6.50 -10.15
C GLU A 73 -15.24 8.00 -9.95
N ASN A 74 -16.00 8.64 -9.07
CA ASN A 74 -15.85 10.06 -8.74
C ASN A 74 -14.90 10.30 -7.56
N GLY A 75 -14.25 9.24 -7.02
CA GLY A 75 -13.34 9.32 -5.89
C GLY A 75 -14.04 9.43 -4.53
N ARG A 76 -15.37 9.15 -4.44
CA ARG A 76 -16.09 9.14 -3.17
C ARG A 76 -16.01 7.78 -2.51
N TYR A 77 -15.90 7.77 -1.19
CA TYR A 77 -15.77 6.56 -0.39
C TYR A 77 -17.11 6.12 0.19
N TRP A 78 -17.35 4.83 0.17
CA TRP A 78 -18.61 4.20 0.55
C TRP A 78 -18.37 2.99 1.43
N LEU A 79 -19.16 2.82 2.48
CA LEU A 79 -19.35 1.54 3.16
C LEU A 79 -20.54 0.84 2.51
N THR A 80 -20.28 -0.32 1.89
CA THR A 80 -21.29 -1.06 1.11
C THR A 80 -21.51 -2.44 1.72
N THR A 81 -22.69 -2.67 2.27
CA THR A 81 -23.16 -3.97 2.73
C THR A 81 -24.19 -4.54 1.74
N PRO A 82 -24.63 -5.80 1.87
CA PRO A 82 -25.66 -6.34 0.99
C PRO A 82 -26.97 -5.55 0.97
N THR A 83 -27.31 -4.87 2.06
CA THR A 83 -28.60 -4.18 2.25
C THR A 83 -28.50 -2.66 2.26
N GLU A 84 -27.34 -2.10 2.54
CA GLU A 84 -27.15 -0.68 2.78
C GLU A 84 -25.86 -0.16 2.16
N LYS A 85 -25.90 1.10 1.72
CA LYS A 85 -24.75 1.84 1.27
C LYS A 85 -24.76 3.23 1.84
N GLY A 86 -23.64 3.64 2.47
CA GLY A 86 -23.50 4.98 3.04
C GLY A 86 -22.17 5.60 2.70
N GLU A 87 -22.19 6.92 2.47
CA GLU A 87 -20.99 7.71 2.16
C GLU A 87 -20.21 8.02 3.42
N ILE A 88 -18.86 7.97 3.32
CA ILE A 88 -17.95 8.41 4.37
C ILE A 88 -16.97 9.43 3.81
N PHE A 89 -16.36 10.23 4.68
CA PHE A 89 -15.32 11.16 4.32
C PHE A 89 -13.93 10.54 4.56
N VAL A 90 -13.02 10.67 3.59
CA VAL A 90 -11.61 10.28 3.73
C VAL A 90 -10.77 11.49 3.35
N GLU A 91 -9.93 11.93 4.28
CA GLU A 91 -9.14 13.17 4.14
C GLU A 91 -8.02 13.03 3.10
N ASP A 92 -7.35 11.89 3.07
CA ASP A 92 -6.28 11.56 2.11
C ASP A 92 -6.55 10.17 1.50
N VAL A 93 -6.04 9.11 2.13
CA VAL A 93 -6.29 7.71 1.76
C VAL A 93 -6.75 6.91 2.97
N PRO A 94 -7.49 5.80 2.77
CA PRO A 94 -8.13 5.12 3.90
C PRO A 94 -7.18 4.34 4.82
N PHE A 95 -5.98 4.01 4.34
CA PHE A 95 -5.06 3.13 5.08
C PHE A 95 -3.68 3.77 5.27
N GLN A 96 -2.93 3.20 6.23
CA GLN A 96 -1.53 3.52 6.46
C GLN A 96 -0.69 2.25 6.34
N ALA A 97 0.40 2.27 5.56
CA ALA A 97 1.42 1.22 5.58
C ALA A 97 2.38 1.53 6.74
N ILE A 98 2.28 0.73 7.81
CA ILE A 98 2.94 0.97 9.10
C ILE A 98 4.23 0.17 9.29
N GLU A 99 4.41 -0.90 8.51
CA GLU A 99 5.58 -1.76 8.52
C GLU A 99 5.96 -2.16 7.10
N MET A 100 7.24 -2.39 6.87
CA MET A 100 7.77 -2.94 5.62
C MET A 100 8.82 -4.00 5.92
N ASP A 101 8.73 -5.14 5.24
CA ASP A 101 9.70 -6.21 5.27
C ASP A 101 10.32 -6.40 3.89
N VAL A 102 11.62 -6.70 3.86
CA VAL A 102 12.35 -7.08 2.64
C VAL A 102 12.49 -8.59 2.62
N LEU A 103 11.86 -9.21 1.65
CA LEU A 103 11.88 -10.65 1.43
C LEU A 103 12.67 -10.97 0.16
N TYR A 104 13.19 -12.19 0.06
CA TYR A 104 13.84 -12.67 -1.16
C TYR A 104 13.13 -13.95 -1.63
N GLN A 105 12.63 -13.92 -2.87
CA GLN A 105 12.03 -15.08 -3.54
C GLN A 105 12.84 -15.37 -4.82
N ASN A 106 13.44 -16.56 -4.90
CA ASN A 106 14.31 -16.94 -6.02
C ASN A 106 15.41 -15.90 -6.33
N GLU A 107 16.08 -15.41 -5.28
CA GLU A 107 17.11 -14.34 -5.33
C GLU A 107 16.59 -12.95 -5.70
N GLU A 108 15.29 -12.77 -5.88
CA GLU A 108 14.68 -11.49 -6.21
C GLU A 108 14.11 -10.80 -4.98
N GLN A 109 14.36 -9.50 -4.88
CA GLN A 109 13.82 -8.67 -3.80
C GLN A 109 12.30 -8.51 -3.95
N VAL A 110 11.60 -8.70 -2.84
CA VAL A 110 10.16 -8.53 -2.70
C VAL A 110 9.89 -7.67 -1.48
N LEU A 111 9.21 -6.54 -1.66
CA LEU A 111 8.83 -5.64 -0.58
C LEU A 111 7.41 -5.97 -0.13
N SER A 112 7.28 -6.29 1.14
CA SER A 112 6.00 -6.60 1.81
C SER A 112 5.64 -5.47 2.76
N PHE A 113 4.41 -4.96 2.68
CA PHE A 113 3.91 -3.89 3.51
C PHE A 113 2.76 -4.37 4.36
N ARG A 114 2.71 -3.96 5.64
CA ARG A 114 1.58 -4.20 6.52
C ARG A 114 0.85 -2.90 6.81
N THR A 115 -0.47 -2.94 6.66
CA THR A 115 -1.33 -1.79 6.94
C THR A 115 -1.77 -1.73 8.41
N ASN A 116 -2.30 -0.56 8.81
CA ASN A 116 -2.90 -0.33 10.12
C ASN A 116 -4.15 -1.20 10.40
N ILE A 117 -4.72 -1.84 9.36
CA ILE A 117 -5.80 -2.83 9.47
C ILE A 117 -5.29 -4.27 9.38
N ASN A 118 -3.97 -4.49 9.50
CA ASN A 118 -3.26 -5.77 9.40
C ASN A 118 -3.36 -6.49 8.04
N GLU A 119 -3.70 -5.79 6.97
CA GLU A 119 -3.61 -6.32 5.61
C GLU A 119 -2.15 -6.28 5.16
N VAL A 120 -1.69 -7.41 4.57
CA VAL A 120 -0.32 -7.55 4.05
C VAL A 120 -0.34 -7.49 2.53
N ILE A 121 0.47 -6.59 1.95
CA ILE A 121 0.51 -6.30 0.53
C ILE A 121 1.94 -6.48 0.04
N ILE A 122 2.11 -7.13 -1.09
CA ILE A 122 3.39 -7.22 -1.80
C ILE A 122 3.39 -6.18 -2.90
N ALA A 123 4.42 -5.33 -2.93
CA ALA A 123 4.58 -4.38 -4.02
C ALA A 123 4.93 -5.11 -5.31
N ASP A 124 4.03 -5.04 -6.28
CA ASP A 124 4.11 -5.69 -7.60
C ASP A 124 3.35 -4.85 -8.65
N ILE A 125 3.02 -5.47 -9.79
CA ILE A 125 2.30 -4.80 -10.88
C ILE A 125 0.86 -4.41 -10.49
N ASP A 126 0.21 -5.19 -9.63
CA ASP A 126 -1.17 -4.97 -9.18
C ASP A 126 -1.24 -4.05 -7.95
N HIS A 127 -0.13 -3.97 -7.20
CA HIS A 127 0.03 -3.16 -6.01
C HIS A 127 1.21 -2.18 -6.17
N PRO A 128 1.12 -1.22 -7.09
CA PRO A 128 2.21 -0.29 -7.37
C PRO A 128 2.44 0.69 -6.22
N ILE A 129 3.72 1.04 -6.05
CA ILE A 129 4.14 2.18 -5.23
C ILE A 129 4.13 3.42 -6.11
N ARG A 130 3.58 4.53 -5.62
CA ARG A 130 3.62 5.84 -6.27
C ARG A 130 3.99 6.93 -5.28
N ILE A 131 4.60 7.99 -5.78
CA ILE A 131 4.94 9.17 -4.98
C ILE A 131 4.21 10.38 -5.58
N GLU A 132 3.47 11.08 -4.76
CA GLU A 132 3.01 12.44 -5.05
C GLU A 132 3.95 13.45 -4.40
N THR A 133 4.24 14.51 -5.09
CA THR A 133 5.06 15.60 -4.53
C THR A 133 4.16 16.82 -4.35
N ASN A 134 4.13 17.36 -3.15
CA ASN A 134 3.41 18.59 -2.90
C ASN A 134 4.04 19.72 -3.75
N PRO A 135 3.27 20.39 -4.62
CA PRO A 135 3.82 21.38 -5.55
C PRO A 135 4.34 22.64 -4.85
N GLU A 136 3.87 22.94 -3.64
CA GLU A 136 4.25 24.14 -2.89
C GLU A 136 5.48 23.89 -2.00
N THR A 137 5.52 22.72 -1.32
CA THR A 137 6.57 22.41 -0.34
C THR A 137 7.65 21.51 -0.91
N GLY A 138 7.40 20.80 -2.02
CA GLY A 138 8.27 19.75 -2.54
C GLY A 138 8.28 18.47 -1.70
N GLU A 139 7.43 18.37 -0.66
CA GLU A 139 7.40 17.22 0.23
C GLU A 139 6.79 16.00 -0.48
N PRO A 140 7.46 14.83 -0.45
CA PRO A 140 6.94 13.62 -1.06
C PRO A 140 5.88 12.95 -0.16
N SER A 141 4.80 12.50 -0.76
CA SER A 141 3.77 11.67 -0.15
C SER A 141 3.76 10.30 -0.84
N PRO A 142 4.26 9.26 -0.17
CA PRO A 142 4.36 7.91 -0.72
C PRO A 142 3.09 7.10 -0.45
N TYR A 143 2.62 6.37 -1.47
CA TYR A 143 1.43 5.52 -1.41
C TYR A 143 1.71 4.15 -2.02
N ILE A 144 0.96 3.15 -1.57
CA ILE A 144 0.90 1.82 -2.17
C ILE A 144 -0.56 1.43 -2.42
N MET A 145 -0.84 0.88 -3.59
CA MET A 145 -2.16 0.32 -3.90
C MET A 145 -2.44 -0.89 -3.02
N VAL A 146 -3.57 -0.89 -2.32
CA VAL A 146 -4.01 -1.99 -1.47
C VAL A 146 -4.98 -2.89 -2.23
N ARG A 147 -6.07 -2.34 -2.74
CA ARG A 147 -7.06 -3.02 -3.58
C ARG A 147 -8.05 -2.02 -4.16
N ASP A 148 -8.67 -2.34 -5.28
CA ASP A 148 -9.83 -1.63 -5.85
C ASP A 148 -9.76 -0.09 -5.79
N ARG A 149 -8.61 0.48 -6.09
CA ARG A 149 -8.25 1.91 -5.98
C ARG A 149 -8.16 2.46 -4.54
N LEU A 150 -8.23 1.61 -3.54
CA LEU A 150 -7.95 1.97 -2.16
C LEU A 150 -6.45 1.86 -1.92
N GLU A 151 -5.86 2.91 -1.39
CA GLU A 151 -4.42 3.02 -1.17
C GLU A 151 -4.10 3.13 0.31
N ALA A 152 -2.85 2.82 0.64
CA ALA A 152 -2.25 3.11 1.93
C ALA A 152 -1.12 4.14 1.75
N ARG A 153 -1.11 5.16 2.60
CA ARG A 153 0.03 6.08 2.71
C ARG A 153 1.12 5.41 3.54
N LEU A 154 2.35 5.43 3.06
CA LEU A 154 3.48 4.94 3.84
C LEU A 154 3.75 5.92 4.99
N THR A 155 3.88 5.39 6.21
CA THR A 155 4.34 6.21 7.33
C THR A 155 5.75 6.73 7.06
N ARG A 156 6.15 7.81 7.72
CA ARG A 156 7.48 8.41 7.55
C ARG A 156 8.60 7.39 7.79
N THR A 157 8.45 6.54 8.78
CA THR A 157 9.43 5.47 9.09
C THR A 157 9.55 4.47 7.94
N VAL A 158 8.42 4.01 7.40
CA VAL A 158 8.38 3.06 6.26
C VAL A 158 8.96 3.71 5.00
N PHE A 159 8.66 4.98 4.78
CA PHE A 159 9.21 5.70 3.63
C PHE A 159 10.74 5.83 3.70
N TYR A 160 11.30 6.13 4.86
CA TYR A 160 12.76 6.16 5.02
C TYR A 160 13.40 4.80 4.78
N GLN A 161 12.80 3.71 5.29
CA GLN A 161 13.26 2.36 5.00
C GLN A 161 13.22 2.04 3.50
N LEU A 162 12.17 2.52 2.80
CA LEU A 162 12.04 2.35 1.35
C LEU A 162 13.15 3.12 0.61
N VAL A 163 13.43 4.36 1.02
CA VAL A 163 14.48 5.21 0.43
C VAL A 163 15.87 4.58 0.62
N ASP A 164 16.15 3.98 1.79
CA ASP A 164 17.42 3.31 2.08
C ASP A 164 17.69 2.10 1.14
N LEU A 165 16.66 1.52 0.55
CA LEU A 165 16.77 0.45 -0.46
C LEU A 165 16.86 0.98 -1.89
N GLY A 166 16.79 2.30 -2.04
CA GLY A 166 16.76 2.97 -3.34
C GLY A 166 18.05 2.81 -4.13
N VAL A 167 17.91 2.64 -5.41
CA VAL A 167 19.03 2.61 -6.37
C VAL A 167 18.80 3.62 -7.48
N GLU A 168 19.91 4.17 -7.97
CA GLU A 168 19.88 5.03 -9.14
C GLU A 168 19.86 4.19 -10.42
N MET A 169 19.02 4.57 -11.37
CA MET A 169 18.94 3.92 -12.65
C MET A 169 18.75 4.95 -13.76
N THR A 170 19.38 4.68 -14.90
CA THR A 170 19.15 5.46 -16.12
C THR A 170 18.03 4.81 -16.92
N VAL A 171 16.95 5.52 -17.12
CA VAL A 171 15.82 5.09 -17.97
C VAL A 171 15.81 5.87 -19.27
N LYS A 172 15.39 5.21 -20.34
CA LYS A 172 15.16 5.88 -21.62
C LYS A 172 13.71 6.32 -21.70
N ILE A 173 13.50 7.62 -21.87
CA ILE A 173 12.15 8.20 -22.00
C ILE A 173 12.01 8.72 -23.42
N GLU A 174 10.91 8.37 -24.08
CA GLU A 174 10.51 8.93 -25.35
C GLU A 174 9.82 10.26 -25.13
N GLN A 175 10.46 11.35 -25.57
CA GLN A 175 9.87 12.70 -25.53
C GLN A 175 9.63 13.18 -26.96
N GLY A 176 8.45 12.89 -27.50
CA GLY A 176 8.11 13.17 -28.89
C GLY A 176 8.89 12.27 -29.87
N LYS A 177 9.86 12.82 -30.60
CA LYS A 177 10.74 12.07 -31.52
C LYS A 177 12.11 11.74 -30.95
N ASP A 178 12.44 12.30 -29.80
CA ASP A 178 13.74 12.17 -29.17
C ASP A 178 13.70 11.14 -28.03
N ILE A 179 14.78 10.36 -27.90
CA ILE A 179 15.01 9.47 -26.77
C ILE A 179 15.97 10.17 -25.83
N ILE A 180 15.53 10.53 -24.65
CA ILE A 180 16.38 11.09 -23.61
C ILE A 180 16.69 10.06 -22.53
N ASN A 181 17.89 10.15 -21.97
CA ASN A 181 18.26 9.36 -20.80
C ASN A 181 17.94 10.18 -19.54
N GLU A 182 17.06 9.70 -18.71
CA GLU A 182 16.74 10.33 -17.42
C GLU A 182 17.31 9.47 -16.28
N GLN A 183 17.99 10.12 -15.33
CA GLN A 183 18.40 9.47 -14.09
C GLN A 183 17.24 9.49 -13.12
N VAL A 184 16.83 8.32 -12.68
CA VAL A 184 15.74 8.11 -11.75
C VAL A 184 16.24 7.38 -10.51
N PHE A 185 15.62 7.69 -9.38
CA PHE A 185 15.85 7.00 -8.12
C PHE A 185 14.62 6.16 -7.78
N GLY A 186 14.81 4.89 -7.44
CA GLY A 186 13.70 4.01 -7.18
C GLY A 186 14.11 2.69 -6.54
N VAL A 187 13.13 1.81 -6.33
CA VAL A 187 13.32 0.51 -5.68
C VAL A 187 12.80 -0.61 -6.54
N TRP A 188 13.40 -1.78 -6.41
CA TRP A 188 12.92 -3.00 -7.02
C TRP A 188 12.03 -3.79 -6.07
N SER A 189 10.92 -4.33 -6.57
CA SER A 189 10.12 -5.34 -5.89
C SER A 189 9.43 -6.21 -6.94
N SER A 190 9.45 -7.53 -6.76
CA SER A 190 8.77 -8.49 -7.65
C SER A 190 9.09 -8.25 -9.15
N LYS A 191 10.37 -8.01 -9.49
CA LYS A 191 10.86 -7.67 -10.84
C LYS A 191 10.36 -6.34 -11.40
N LYS A 192 9.66 -5.54 -10.62
CA LYS A 192 9.15 -4.23 -11.00
C LYS A 192 10.00 -3.14 -10.37
N PHE A 193 10.39 -2.14 -11.16
CA PHE A 193 11.02 -0.92 -10.65
C PHE A 193 9.95 0.12 -10.33
N PHE A 194 9.97 0.64 -9.11
CA PHE A 194 9.11 1.71 -8.65
C PHE A 194 9.92 2.98 -8.48
N HIS A 195 9.54 3.99 -9.22
CA HIS A 195 10.16 5.30 -9.15
C HIS A 195 9.72 6.03 -7.87
N ILE A 196 10.68 6.44 -7.04
CA ILE A 196 10.41 7.12 -5.76
C ILE A 196 10.99 8.53 -5.68
N GLY A 197 11.78 8.96 -6.64
CA GLY A 197 12.33 10.32 -6.68
C GLY A 197 13.02 10.65 -7.98
N LYS A 198 13.22 11.94 -8.22
CA LYS A 198 14.07 12.46 -9.29
C LYS A 198 15.40 12.89 -8.70
N LEU A 199 16.48 12.52 -9.35
CA LEU A 199 17.79 13.06 -9.02
C LEU A 199 17.91 14.44 -9.68
N THR A 200 17.78 15.48 -8.87
CA THR A 200 18.10 16.83 -9.34
C THR A 200 19.61 16.90 -9.47
N GLN A 201 20.13 16.98 -10.69
CA GLN A 201 21.55 17.31 -10.87
C GLN A 201 21.78 18.66 -10.24
N GLN A 202 22.52 18.69 -9.13
CA GLN A 202 23.07 19.96 -8.62
C GLN A 202 24.17 20.36 -9.61
N ASN A 203 23.89 21.42 -10.36
CA ASN A 203 24.90 22.14 -11.13
C ASN A 203 25.85 22.91 -10.20
#